data_ff07ef1218d3b4cd3416ac9f8bc6b841
#
_entry.id   ff07ef1218d3b4cd3416ac9f8bc6b841
#
_cell.length_a   1.000
_cell.length_b   1.000
_cell.length_c   1.000
_cell.angle_alpha   90.00
_cell.angle_beta   90.00
_cell.angle_gamma   90.00
#
_symmetry.space_group_name_H-M   'P 1'
#
loop_
_entity.id
_entity.type
_entity.pdbx_description
1 polymer ?
#
loop_
_entity_poly.entity_id
_entity_poly.type
_entity_poly.pdbx_seq_one_letter_code
_entity_poly.pdbx_strand_id
1 'polypeptide(L)'
;QDPLPYARAARQAVTDFRDIIAQEHIACHLETLPSYLYSRYDPTTLKQGRDAACDLGFGAEFVKETCLPFPVEGAVVFPDQAQFHPLEFLRGVSEPLVIYEHSKVTDVSDHQVSTAHGTVTADHIIFATHVPFVNFPGFYFARLRQERSYVLALADAQKLDGSYVSLDADGLSLRNADNL
;
A
#
# COMPACT_ATOMS: atom_id res chain seq x y z
N GLN A 1 -8.03 13.07 17.16
CA GLN A 1 -7.02 13.51 16.17
C GLN A 1 -7.77 13.90 14.90
N ASP A 2 -7.47 15.04 14.28
CA ASP A 2 -8.10 15.47 13.03
C ASP A 2 -7.71 14.52 11.88
N PRO A 3 -8.64 13.81 11.22
CA PRO A 3 -8.33 12.87 10.15
C PRO A 3 -8.03 13.55 8.80
N LEU A 4 -8.33 14.84 8.66
CA LEU A 4 -8.26 15.56 7.39
C LEU A 4 -6.84 15.64 6.79
N PRO A 5 -5.76 15.89 7.56
CA PRO A 5 -4.40 15.89 7.02
C PRO A 5 -4.00 14.53 6.43
N TYR A 6 -4.36 13.43 7.11
CA TYR A 6 -4.09 12.07 6.60
C TYR A 6 -4.86 11.78 5.30
N ALA A 7 -6.12 12.13 5.25
CA ALA A 7 -6.97 11.94 4.07
C ALA A 7 -6.43 12.71 2.85
N ARG A 8 -5.96 13.94 3.05
CA ARG A 8 -5.31 14.75 2.00
C ARG A 8 -4.02 14.12 1.53
N ALA A 9 -3.16 13.67 2.45
CA ALA A 9 -1.90 13.02 2.12
C ALA A 9 -2.12 11.71 1.35
N ALA A 10 -3.09 10.89 1.75
CA ALA A 10 -3.42 9.65 1.05
C ALA A 10 -3.89 9.90 -0.39
N ARG A 11 -4.73 10.91 -0.61
CA ARG A 11 -5.16 11.31 -1.97
C ARG A 11 -3.99 11.82 -2.79
N GLN A 12 -3.14 12.67 -2.21
CA GLN A 12 -1.98 13.22 -2.89
C GLN A 12 -1.01 12.10 -3.29
N ALA A 13 -0.79 11.11 -2.44
CA ALA A 13 0.09 9.98 -2.74
C ALA A 13 -0.31 9.22 -4.01
N VAL A 14 -1.60 9.02 -4.27
CA VAL A 14 -2.07 8.39 -5.52
C VAL A 14 -1.69 9.24 -6.75
N THR A 15 -1.84 10.55 -6.65
CA THR A 15 -1.43 11.50 -7.70
C THR A 15 0.08 11.46 -7.88
N ASP A 16 0.86 11.54 -6.81
CA ASP A 16 2.32 11.54 -6.85
C ASP A 16 2.88 10.27 -7.51
N PHE A 17 2.30 9.10 -7.22
CA PHE A 17 2.69 7.87 -7.90
C PHE A 17 2.44 7.94 -9.41
N ARG A 18 1.28 8.42 -9.84
CA ARG A 18 0.96 8.60 -11.26
C ARG A 18 1.93 9.57 -11.95
N ASP A 19 2.24 10.68 -11.28
CA ASP A 19 3.13 11.71 -11.80
C ASP A 19 4.57 11.18 -11.93
N ILE A 20 5.09 10.48 -10.91
CA ILE A 20 6.42 9.85 -10.95
C ILE A 20 6.49 8.82 -12.09
N ILE A 21 5.49 7.94 -12.19
CA ILE A 21 5.43 6.91 -13.24
C ILE A 21 5.46 7.55 -14.65
N ALA A 22 4.70 8.65 -14.82
CA ALA A 22 4.64 9.35 -16.10
C ALA A 22 5.94 10.12 -16.40
N GLN A 23 6.51 10.84 -15.43
CA GLN A 23 7.72 11.64 -15.59
C GLN A 23 8.95 10.77 -15.87
N GLU A 24 9.08 9.67 -15.13
CA GLU A 24 10.21 8.74 -15.26
C GLU A 24 9.97 7.67 -16.33
N HIS A 25 8.83 7.71 -17.03
CA HIS A 25 8.45 6.74 -18.07
C HIS A 25 8.53 5.27 -17.63
N ILE A 26 8.10 4.99 -16.39
CA ILE A 26 8.20 3.65 -15.81
C ILE A 26 7.10 2.74 -16.35
N ALA A 27 7.50 1.64 -17.00
CA ALA A 27 6.56 0.61 -17.44
C ALA A 27 6.27 -0.37 -16.29
N CYS A 28 5.30 -0.03 -15.43
CA CYS A 28 4.94 -0.81 -14.24
C CYS A 28 3.46 -1.22 -14.22
N HIS A 29 2.82 -1.35 -15.38
CA HIS A 29 1.41 -1.76 -15.49
C HIS A 29 0.47 -0.94 -14.60
N LEU A 30 0.61 0.39 -14.63
CA LEU A 30 -0.28 1.28 -13.90
C LEU A 30 -1.69 1.21 -14.47
N GLU A 31 -2.65 0.81 -13.63
CA GLU A 31 -4.07 0.76 -13.97
C GLU A 31 -4.87 1.64 -13.02
N THR A 32 -5.84 2.37 -13.55
CA THR A 32 -6.86 3.06 -12.75
C THR A 32 -8.08 2.15 -12.62
N LEU A 33 -8.48 1.84 -11.41
CA LEU A 33 -9.61 0.97 -11.11
C LEU A 33 -10.23 1.35 -9.76
N PRO A 34 -11.50 0.99 -9.52
CA PRO A 34 -12.11 1.19 -8.21
C PRO A 34 -11.54 0.24 -7.16
N SER A 35 -11.58 0.68 -5.91
CA SER A 35 -11.32 -0.15 -4.75
C SER A 35 -12.59 -0.32 -3.93
N TYR A 36 -12.86 -1.54 -3.51
CA TYR A 36 -14.04 -1.93 -2.76
C TYR A 36 -13.64 -2.38 -1.35
N LEU A 37 -14.19 -1.72 -0.34
CA LEU A 37 -14.15 -2.22 1.03
C LEU A 37 -15.47 -2.97 1.28
N TYR A 38 -15.42 -4.30 1.39
CA TYR A 38 -16.62 -5.11 1.53
C TYR A 38 -16.73 -5.78 2.91
N SER A 39 -17.94 -6.17 3.26
CA SER A 39 -18.20 -7.03 4.42
C SER A 39 -19.29 -8.06 4.10
N ARG A 40 -19.10 -9.25 4.63
CA ARG A 40 -20.10 -10.33 4.55
C ARG A 40 -21.12 -10.25 5.67
N TYR A 41 -20.89 -9.43 6.70
CA TYR A 41 -21.66 -9.46 7.93
C TYR A 41 -22.11 -8.09 8.43
N ASP A 42 -21.40 -7.01 8.12
CA ASP A 42 -21.62 -5.70 8.74
C ASP A 42 -21.82 -4.55 7.74
N PRO A 43 -23.03 -4.40 7.19
CA PRO A 43 -23.37 -3.28 6.33
C PRO A 43 -23.45 -1.95 7.07
N THR A 44 -23.58 -1.97 8.39
CA THR A 44 -23.73 -0.75 9.20
C THR A 44 -22.40 -0.02 9.29
N THR A 45 -21.32 -0.72 9.65
CA THR A 45 -19.98 -0.16 9.69
C THR A 45 -19.52 0.31 8.31
N LEU A 46 -19.88 -0.42 7.23
CA LEU A 46 -19.60 0.02 5.87
C LEU A 46 -20.23 1.38 5.55
N LYS A 47 -21.52 1.56 5.89
CA LYS A 47 -22.23 2.82 5.64
C LYS A 47 -21.65 3.98 6.46
N GLN A 48 -21.32 3.73 7.73
CA GLN A 48 -20.65 4.73 8.57
C GLN A 48 -19.28 5.13 7.97
N GLY A 49 -18.51 4.14 7.49
CA GLY A 49 -17.24 4.38 6.79
C GLY A 49 -17.41 5.20 5.51
N ARG A 50 -18.46 4.92 4.70
CA ARG A 50 -18.81 5.70 3.52
C ARG A 50 -19.14 7.15 3.90
N ASP A 51 -19.96 7.37 4.94
CA ASP A 51 -20.34 8.71 5.37
C ASP A 51 -19.12 9.51 5.83
N ALA A 52 -18.26 8.90 6.65
CA ALA A 52 -17.02 9.51 7.09
C ALA A 52 -16.06 9.83 5.93
N ALA A 53 -15.98 8.97 4.93
CA ALA A 53 -15.18 9.23 3.72
C ALA A 53 -15.74 10.39 2.90
N CYS A 54 -17.06 10.47 2.74
CA CYS A 54 -17.73 11.59 2.07
C CYS A 54 -17.50 12.91 2.80
N ASP A 55 -17.57 12.92 4.12
CA ASP A 55 -17.30 14.12 4.95
C ASP A 55 -15.85 14.62 4.77
N LEU A 56 -14.91 13.71 4.49
CA LEU A 56 -13.52 14.04 4.14
C LEU A 56 -13.33 14.39 2.65
N GLY A 57 -14.41 14.42 1.87
CA GLY A 57 -14.42 14.78 0.45
C GLY A 57 -13.99 13.66 -0.49
N PHE A 58 -14.02 12.38 -0.08
CA PHE A 58 -13.89 11.26 -1.00
C PHE A 58 -15.23 10.96 -1.67
N GLY A 59 -15.19 10.62 -2.96
CA GLY A 59 -16.37 10.20 -3.71
C GLY A 59 -16.70 8.72 -3.45
N ALA A 60 -17.06 8.38 -2.20
CA ALA A 60 -17.35 7.00 -1.82
C ALA A 60 -18.84 6.68 -1.95
N GLU A 61 -19.16 5.49 -2.48
CA GLU A 61 -20.52 5.03 -2.66
C GLU A 61 -20.74 3.67 -1.98
N PHE A 62 -21.93 3.45 -1.42
CA PHE A 62 -22.30 2.14 -0.90
C PHE A 62 -23.08 1.37 -1.95
N VAL A 63 -22.63 0.17 -2.27
CA VAL A 63 -23.25 -0.75 -3.23
C VAL A 63 -23.60 -2.07 -2.55
N LYS A 64 -24.67 -2.71 -3.00
CA LYS A 64 -25.07 -4.05 -2.54
C LYS A 64 -24.57 -5.16 -3.45
N GLU A 65 -24.44 -4.84 -4.72
CA GLU A 65 -24.02 -5.80 -5.75
C GLU A 65 -22.51 -5.64 -6.01
N THR A 66 -21.83 -6.74 -6.10
CA THR A 66 -20.40 -6.82 -6.40
C THR A 66 -20.15 -7.99 -7.34
N CYS A 67 -19.01 -8.03 -8.02
CA CYS A 67 -18.62 -9.18 -8.82
C CYS A 67 -17.83 -10.24 -8.02
N LEU A 68 -17.90 -10.20 -6.68
CA LEU A 68 -17.30 -11.25 -5.87
C LEU A 68 -18.03 -12.61 -6.07
N PRO A 69 -17.29 -13.74 -6.09
CA PRO A 69 -17.88 -15.07 -6.30
C PRO A 69 -18.63 -15.63 -5.08
N PHE A 70 -18.90 -14.79 -4.09
CA PHE A 70 -19.62 -15.12 -2.86
C PHE A 70 -20.49 -13.95 -2.40
N PRO A 71 -21.56 -14.20 -1.61
CA PRO A 71 -22.44 -13.16 -1.14
C PRO A 71 -21.76 -12.24 -0.11
N VAL A 72 -22.11 -10.95 -0.20
CA VAL A 72 -21.71 -9.91 0.76
C VAL A 72 -22.92 -9.07 1.14
N GLU A 73 -22.89 -8.45 2.32
CA GLU A 73 -23.93 -7.50 2.74
C GLU A 73 -23.82 -6.14 2.05
N GLY A 74 -22.67 -5.89 1.41
CA GLY A 74 -22.38 -4.72 0.58
C GLY A 74 -20.92 -4.38 0.53
N ALA A 75 -20.63 -3.31 -0.19
CA ALA A 75 -19.30 -2.73 -0.26
C ALA A 75 -19.35 -1.19 -0.33
N VAL A 76 -18.27 -0.56 0.10
CA VAL A 76 -18.01 0.87 -0.17
C VAL A 76 -17.01 0.95 -1.31
N VAL A 77 -17.40 1.65 -2.36
CA VAL A 77 -16.58 1.84 -3.57
C VAL A 77 -15.86 3.16 -3.48
N PHE A 78 -14.57 3.13 -3.68
CA PHE A 78 -13.71 4.31 -3.88
C PHE A 78 -13.28 4.32 -5.34
N PRO A 79 -13.80 5.25 -6.16
CA PRO A 79 -13.40 5.36 -7.56
C PRO A 79 -11.96 5.88 -7.68
N ASP A 80 -11.42 5.81 -8.90
CA ASP A 80 -10.15 6.44 -9.28
C ASP A 80 -8.92 6.04 -8.44
N GLN A 81 -8.97 4.83 -7.85
CA GLN A 81 -7.81 4.25 -7.23
C GLN A 81 -6.82 3.73 -8.27
N ALA A 82 -5.68 3.23 -7.84
CA ALA A 82 -4.67 2.73 -8.76
C ALA A 82 -4.04 1.43 -8.23
N GLN A 83 -3.64 0.59 -9.17
CA GLN A 83 -2.72 -0.51 -8.91
C GLN A 83 -1.59 -0.49 -9.93
N PHE A 84 -0.44 -1.00 -9.56
CA PHE A 84 0.73 -1.15 -10.42
C PHE A 84 1.62 -2.29 -9.93
N HIS A 85 2.57 -2.70 -10.76
CA HIS A 85 3.54 -3.72 -10.38
C HIS A 85 4.67 -3.10 -9.54
N PRO A 86 4.73 -3.36 -8.22
CA PRO A 86 5.63 -2.62 -7.33
C PRO A 86 7.12 -2.86 -7.59
N LEU A 87 7.50 -4.08 -8.04
CA LEU A 87 8.91 -4.38 -8.34
C LEU A 87 9.38 -3.69 -9.62
N GLU A 88 8.52 -3.58 -10.64
CA GLU A 88 8.84 -2.84 -11.86
C GLU A 88 8.93 -1.34 -11.58
N PHE A 89 8.02 -0.81 -10.76
CA PHE A 89 8.12 0.57 -10.28
C PHE A 89 9.44 0.82 -9.55
N LEU A 90 9.78 -0.03 -8.56
CA LEU A 90 11.04 0.09 -7.82
C LEU A 90 12.25 0.00 -8.73
N ARG A 91 12.24 -0.90 -9.71
CA ARG A 91 13.32 -1.00 -10.70
C ARG A 91 13.47 0.30 -11.48
N GLY A 92 12.36 0.89 -11.96
CA GLY A 92 12.41 2.14 -12.70
C GLY A 92 12.96 3.30 -11.87
N VAL A 93 12.45 3.53 -10.66
CA VAL A 93 12.92 4.64 -9.80
C VAL A 93 14.34 4.42 -9.28
N SER A 94 14.84 3.20 -9.27
CA SER A 94 16.18 2.88 -8.76
C SER A 94 17.28 2.95 -9.82
N GLU A 95 16.92 2.98 -11.10
CA GLU A 95 17.91 2.98 -12.21
C GLU A 95 18.97 4.07 -12.10
N PRO A 96 18.67 5.33 -11.74
CA PRO A 96 19.67 6.37 -11.57
C PRO A 96 20.42 6.33 -10.23
N LEU A 97 20.08 5.42 -9.32
CA LEU A 97 20.63 5.39 -7.97
C LEU A 97 21.84 4.47 -7.86
N VAL A 98 22.77 4.84 -6.98
CA VAL A 98 23.89 3.95 -6.61
C VAL A 98 23.42 3.04 -5.49
N ILE A 99 23.26 1.75 -5.79
CA ILE A 99 22.75 0.74 -4.86
C ILE A 99 23.86 -0.26 -4.53
N TYR A 100 24.06 -0.50 -3.25
CA TYR A 100 25.00 -1.49 -2.72
C TYR A 100 24.23 -2.68 -2.16
N GLU A 101 24.03 -3.72 -2.94
CA GLU A 101 23.45 -4.98 -2.50
C GLU A 101 24.42 -5.77 -1.60
N HIS A 102 23.91 -6.74 -0.86
CA HIS A 102 24.68 -7.58 0.07
C HIS A 102 25.49 -6.80 1.11
N SER A 103 25.16 -5.55 1.33
CA SER A 103 25.85 -4.60 2.22
C SER A 103 25.00 -4.34 3.47
N LYS A 104 24.85 -5.37 4.31
CA LYS A 104 24.07 -5.26 5.54
C LYS A 104 24.67 -4.20 6.46
N VAL A 105 23.86 -3.21 6.81
CA VAL A 105 24.21 -2.20 7.82
C VAL A 105 24.25 -2.84 9.20
N THR A 106 25.36 -2.66 9.91
CA THR A 106 25.60 -3.22 11.25
C THR A 106 25.53 -2.17 12.34
N ASP A 107 25.85 -0.92 12.01
CA ASP A 107 25.80 0.20 12.95
C ASP A 107 25.51 1.52 12.24
N VAL A 108 24.88 2.46 12.96
CA VAL A 108 24.59 3.82 12.48
C VAL A 108 24.87 4.79 13.59
N SER A 109 25.69 5.76 13.29
CA SER A 109 25.95 6.95 14.13
C SER A 109 25.55 8.23 13.37
N ASP A 110 25.69 9.40 13.94
CA ASP A 110 25.11 10.66 13.45
C ASP A 110 25.18 10.89 11.93
N HIS A 111 26.32 10.66 11.32
CA HIS A 111 26.52 10.86 9.88
C HIS A 111 27.22 9.67 9.21
N GLN A 112 27.24 8.51 9.86
CA GLN A 112 27.95 7.33 9.39
C GLN A 112 27.09 6.07 9.45
N VAL A 113 27.22 5.28 8.41
CA VAL A 113 26.63 3.95 8.29
C VAL A 113 27.75 2.94 8.12
N SER A 114 27.84 1.96 8.99
CA SER A 114 28.87 0.91 8.96
C SER A 114 28.31 -0.40 8.40
N THR A 115 29.11 -1.07 7.60
CA THR A 115 28.87 -2.41 7.06
C THR A 115 30.07 -3.30 7.31
N ALA A 116 29.98 -4.59 7.01
CA ALA A 116 31.14 -5.50 7.05
C ALA A 116 32.26 -5.10 6.05
N HIS A 117 31.95 -4.30 5.05
CA HIS A 117 32.87 -3.97 3.95
C HIS A 117 33.40 -2.54 4.01
N GLY A 118 32.91 -1.71 4.91
CA GLY A 118 33.35 -0.33 5.05
C GLY A 118 32.28 0.58 5.67
N THR A 119 32.61 1.86 5.70
CA THR A 119 31.77 2.90 6.29
C THR A 119 31.41 3.94 5.22
N VAL A 120 30.17 4.37 5.22
CA VAL A 120 29.66 5.46 4.38
C VAL A 120 29.34 6.65 5.26
N THR A 121 29.78 7.85 4.87
CA THR A 121 29.44 9.10 5.52
C THR A 121 28.44 9.87 4.65
N ALA A 122 27.40 10.39 5.25
CA ALA A 122 26.34 11.15 4.57
C ALA A 122 25.81 12.27 5.44
N ASP A 123 25.31 13.35 4.82
CA ASP A 123 24.67 14.46 5.54
C ASP A 123 23.34 14.04 6.15
N HIS A 124 22.63 13.14 5.49
CA HIS A 124 21.34 12.59 5.94
C HIS A 124 21.31 11.08 5.80
N ILE A 125 20.76 10.39 6.79
CA ILE A 125 20.54 8.95 6.79
C ILE A 125 19.05 8.69 6.96
N ILE A 126 18.45 7.98 5.97
CA ILE A 126 17.04 7.62 5.97
C ILE A 126 16.89 6.13 6.21
N PHE A 127 16.17 5.77 7.26
CA PHE A 127 15.81 4.38 7.55
C PHE A 127 14.53 4.01 6.81
N ALA A 128 14.69 3.42 5.63
CA ALA A 128 13.57 2.90 4.83
C ALA A 128 13.38 1.38 5.02
N THR A 129 13.71 0.87 6.19
CA THR A 129 13.56 -0.54 6.56
C THR A 129 12.15 -0.84 7.02
N HIS A 130 11.66 -2.06 6.79
CA HIS A 130 10.32 -2.47 7.22
C HIS A 130 10.15 -2.35 8.74
N VAL A 131 11.16 -2.81 9.50
CA VAL A 131 11.27 -2.58 10.95
C VAL A 131 12.64 -1.98 11.23
N PRO A 132 12.69 -0.81 11.90
CA PRO A 132 13.96 -0.22 12.28
C PRO A 132 14.76 -1.16 13.20
N PHE A 133 16.04 -1.35 12.90
CA PHE A 133 16.95 -2.16 13.75
C PHE A 133 17.70 -1.33 14.78
N VAL A 134 17.74 -0.01 14.61
CA VAL A 134 18.21 0.94 15.63
C VAL A 134 17.07 1.22 16.59
N ASN A 135 17.17 0.67 17.80
CA ASN A 135 16.08 0.70 18.78
C ASN A 135 16.09 1.90 19.73
N PHE A 136 17.21 2.62 19.82
CA PHE A 136 17.33 3.78 20.68
C PHE A 136 17.39 5.07 19.85
N PRO A 137 16.65 6.13 20.25
CA PRO A 137 15.80 6.23 21.44
C PRO A 137 14.36 5.69 21.25
N GLY A 138 13.95 5.18 20.07
CA GLY A 138 12.54 4.95 19.69
C GLY A 138 11.86 3.72 20.28
N PHE A 139 12.60 2.73 20.79
CA PHE A 139 12.07 1.44 21.28
C PHE A 139 11.10 0.75 20.29
N TYR A 140 11.42 0.74 19.02
CA TYR A 140 10.54 0.29 17.94
C TYR A 140 10.12 -1.17 18.08
N PHE A 141 10.98 -2.05 18.60
CA PHE A 141 10.68 -3.46 18.85
C PHE A 141 9.49 -3.67 19.81
N ALA A 142 9.23 -2.72 20.72
CA ALA A 142 8.11 -2.78 21.66
C ALA A 142 6.83 -2.15 21.11
N ARG A 143 6.91 -1.41 20.00
CA ARG A 143 5.81 -0.63 19.41
C ARG A 143 5.32 -1.17 18.08
N LEU A 144 6.11 -1.99 17.41
CA LEU A 144 5.81 -2.55 16.10
C LEU A 144 5.65 -4.06 16.20
N ARG A 145 4.57 -4.59 15.64
CA ARG A 145 4.31 -6.01 15.48
C ARG A 145 4.34 -6.35 14.01
N GLN A 146 5.06 -7.40 13.66
CA GLN A 146 5.03 -7.96 12.32
C GLN A 146 3.95 -9.02 12.21
N GLU A 147 3.14 -8.92 11.16
CA GLU A 147 2.15 -9.93 10.80
C GLU A 147 2.47 -10.49 9.41
N ARG A 148 2.23 -11.78 9.23
CA ARG A 148 2.44 -12.44 7.96
C ARG A 148 1.13 -12.57 7.21
N SER A 149 1.11 -12.06 5.98
CA SER A 149 0.02 -12.30 5.05
C SER A 149 0.36 -13.45 4.10
N TYR A 150 -0.63 -14.24 3.72
CA TYR A 150 -0.50 -15.31 2.76
C TYR A 150 -1.21 -14.91 1.48
N VAL A 151 -0.57 -15.17 0.34
CA VAL A 151 -1.10 -14.84 -0.98
C VAL A 151 -1.22 -16.12 -1.80
N LEU A 152 -2.35 -16.27 -2.48
CA LEU A 152 -2.59 -17.31 -3.48
C LEU A 152 -2.78 -16.65 -4.84
N ALA A 153 -2.10 -17.18 -5.86
CA ALA A 153 -2.32 -16.82 -7.24
C ALA A 153 -3.20 -17.90 -7.88
N LEU A 154 -4.30 -17.49 -8.52
CA LEU A 154 -5.26 -18.37 -9.16
C LEU A 154 -5.28 -18.07 -10.66
N ALA A 155 -4.97 -19.07 -11.48
CA ALA A 155 -5.16 -18.96 -12.93
C ALA A 155 -6.63 -19.26 -13.29
N ASP A 156 -7.08 -18.68 -14.40
CA ASP A 156 -8.43 -18.88 -14.96
C ASP A 156 -9.58 -18.53 -14.00
N ALA A 157 -9.29 -17.66 -13.02
CA ALA A 157 -10.32 -17.14 -12.12
C ALA A 157 -11.20 -16.09 -12.82
N GLN A 158 -12.39 -15.87 -12.26
CA GLN A 158 -13.26 -14.79 -12.73
C GLN A 158 -12.56 -13.45 -12.58
N LYS A 159 -12.53 -12.65 -13.65
CA LYS A 159 -11.98 -11.29 -13.59
C LYS A 159 -12.89 -10.39 -12.76
N LEU A 160 -12.28 -9.71 -11.80
CA LEU A 160 -12.94 -8.72 -10.95
C LEU A 160 -12.91 -7.33 -11.62
N ASP A 161 -13.87 -6.49 -11.28
CA ASP A 161 -13.99 -5.11 -11.79
C ASP A 161 -13.19 -4.08 -10.98
N GLY A 162 -12.44 -4.53 -9.97
CA GLY A 162 -11.62 -3.68 -9.10
C GLY A 162 -10.82 -4.49 -8.09
N SER A 163 -10.20 -3.80 -7.15
CA SER A 163 -9.56 -4.43 -5.99
C SER A 163 -10.53 -4.50 -4.82
N TYR A 164 -10.58 -5.62 -4.13
CA TYR A 164 -11.48 -5.87 -3.02
C TYR A 164 -10.71 -6.13 -1.73
N VAL A 165 -11.06 -5.42 -0.67
CA VAL A 165 -10.49 -5.57 0.67
C VAL A 165 -11.63 -5.85 1.64
N SER A 166 -11.48 -6.88 2.48
CA SER A 166 -12.48 -7.17 3.49
C SER A 166 -12.35 -6.28 4.71
N LEU A 167 -13.49 -5.86 5.25
CA LEU A 167 -13.59 -5.28 6.59
C LEU A 167 -13.57 -6.35 7.68
N ASP A 168 -13.99 -7.58 7.35
CA ASP A 168 -14.12 -8.68 8.30
C ASP A 168 -12.74 -9.25 8.68
N ALA A 169 -12.57 -9.67 9.93
CA ALA A 169 -11.29 -10.16 10.45
C ALA A 169 -10.78 -11.45 9.76
N ASP A 170 -11.70 -12.25 9.23
CA ASP A 170 -11.45 -13.49 8.49
C ASP A 170 -11.60 -13.33 6.96
N GLY A 171 -11.72 -12.08 6.52
CA GLY A 171 -12.00 -11.77 5.12
C GLY A 171 -10.76 -11.81 4.23
N LEU A 172 -11.02 -11.94 2.94
CA LEU A 172 -10.00 -12.01 1.89
C LEU A 172 -9.83 -10.66 1.22
N SER A 173 -8.59 -10.37 0.80
CA SER A 173 -8.34 -9.32 -0.18
C SER A 173 -8.13 -9.96 -1.54
N LEU A 174 -8.83 -9.45 -2.55
CA LEU A 174 -8.81 -10.00 -3.91
C LEU A 174 -8.52 -8.89 -4.91
N ARG A 175 -7.71 -9.21 -5.91
CA ARG A 175 -7.44 -8.32 -7.04
C ARG A 175 -7.00 -9.13 -8.26
N ASN A 176 -7.15 -8.56 -9.43
CA ASN A 176 -6.52 -9.12 -10.62
C ASN A 176 -5.04 -8.77 -10.65
N ALA A 177 -4.25 -9.63 -11.29
CA ALA A 177 -2.86 -9.35 -11.64
C ALA A 177 -2.61 -9.94 -13.03
N ASP A 178 -2.50 -9.11 -14.04
CA ASP A 178 -2.31 -9.45 -15.45
C ASP A 178 -3.22 -10.62 -15.92
N ASN A 179 -2.67 -11.82 -16.00
CA ASN A 179 -3.40 -13.00 -16.41
C ASN A 179 -3.77 -13.93 -15.24
N LEU A 180 -3.81 -13.44 -14.02
CA LEU A 180 -4.16 -14.17 -12.81
C LEU A 180 -5.46 -13.64 -12.20
#